data_55720f0dc25534a9cded03405e814a7b
#
_entry.id   55720f0dc25534a9cded03405e814a7b
#
_cell.length_a   1.000
_cell.length_b   1.000
_cell.length_c   1.000
_cell.angle_alpha   90.00
_cell.angle_beta   90.00
_cell.angle_gamma   90.00
#
_symmetry.space_group_name_H-M   'P 1'
#
loop_
_entity.id
_entity.type
_entity.pdbx_description
1 polymer ?
#
loop_
_entity_poly.entity_id
_entity_poly.type
_entity_poly.pdbx_seq_one_letter_code
_entity_poly.pdbx_strand_id
1 'polypeptide(L)'
;MTLVKKYTPLILFIGLVALVILNASSFISGAISLFDVISTLIYGAVIAFVLNVPMKKIEQYLVKLKVKAELRRPIAMVLVFLALILIVIALLVLVLPTLAQTISQLGTVLSTVLTQLGKLLGSSEFVTKDMLSTIVSGIQGQSSSISQALIGFLSGLTSNIGNIFSSLMNAFLIIVFTFLFLSSKEHLAAMTSRLLKVFLPEKVVIKLTYIGQVALETYDQFLMSQLIEAVIIGVMIAVGYSVFGIPYGVMTGIFAGVLSFIPYVGPMIACVVGAIFIFTVSPTQALLSLLLYQVIQLIEGNLIYPRVVGQSIGLPAIFTLAAASIGGNLFGLLGMIFFTPVFAVIYRLVKEFVVAKENQVD
;
A
#
# COMPACT_ATOMS: atom_id res chain seq x y z
N MET A 1 -53.64 -35.53 -18.29
CA MET A 1 -53.02 -35.10 -17.03
C MET A 1 -51.53 -35.46 -16.92
N THR A 2 -51.00 -36.35 -17.73
CA THR A 2 -49.62 -36.85 -17.69
C THR A 2 -48.57 -35.97 -18.42
N LEU A 3 -48.93 -35.26 -19.51
CA LEU A 3 -48.03 -34.42 -20.28
C LEU A 3 -47.65 -33.13 -19.53
N VAL A 4 -48.57 -32.50 -18.83
CA VAL A 4 -48.30 -31.26 -18.06
C VAL A 4 -47.28 -31.55 -16.94
N LYS A 5 -47.45 -32.63 -16.17
CA LYS A 5 -46.50 -33.02 -15.11
C LYS A 5 -45.10 -33.31 -15.63
N LYS A 6 -44.97 -33.83 -16.86
CA LYS A 6 -43.68 -34.17 -17.47
C LYS A 6 -42.88 -32.91 -17.87
N TYR A 7 -43.55 -31.85 -18.33
CA TYR A 7 -42.90 -30.62 -18.81
C TYR A 7 -42.90 -29.50 -17.79
N THR A 8 -43.59 -29.61 -16.66
CA THR A 8 -43.59 -28.61 -15.58
C THR A 8 -42.18 -28.24 -15.11
N PRO A 9 -41.24 -29.20 -14.83
CA PRO A 9 -39.89 -28.82 -14.40
C PRO A 9 -39.11 -28.11 -15.50
N LEU A 10 -39.31 -28.43 -16.77
CA LEU A 10 -38.66 -27.76 -17.89
C LEU A 10 -39.20 -26.34 -18.06
N ILE A 11 -40.51 -26.13 -17.94
CA ILE A 11 -41.16 -24.81 -18.02
C ILE A 11 -40.70 -23.95 -16.84
N LEU A 12 -40.63 -24.51 -15.63
CA LEU A 12 -40.09 -23.80 -14.46
C LEU A 12 -38.63 -23.44 -14.64
N PHE A 13 -37.79 -24.32 -15.18
CA PHE A 13 -36.40 -24.04 -15.47
C PHE A 13 -36.24 -22.93 -16.51
N ILE A 14 -36.97 -23.00 -17.64
CA ILE A 14 -36.95 -21.95 -18.66
C ILE A 14 -37.47 -20.62 -18.09
N GLY A 15 -38.53 -20.62 -17.29
CA GLY A 15 -39.05 -19.44 -16.60
C GLY A 15 -38.01 -18.83 -15.63
N LEU A 16 -37.30 -19.66 -14.89
CA LEU A 16 -36.26 -19.21 -13.97
C LEU A 16 -35.04 -18.63 -14.72
N VAL A 17 -34.61 -19.27 -15.80
CA VAL A 17 -33.54 -18.75 -16.67
C VAL A 17 -33.97 -17.44 -17.33
N ALA A 18 -35.19 -17.33 -17.84
CA ALA A 18 -35.73 -16.09 -18.39
C ALA A 18 -35.81 -14.98 -17.34
N LEU A 19 -36.22 -15.27 -16.11
CA LEU A 19 -36.24 -14.34 -14.99
C LEU A 19 -34.81 -13.82 -14.64
N VAL A 20 -33.82 -14.72 -14.63
CA VAL A 20 -32.42 -14.35 -14.40
C VAL A 20 -31.88 -13.47 -15.53
N ILE A 21 -32.19 -13.82 -16.80
CA ILE A 21 -31.73 -13.02 -17.96
C ILE A 21 -32.42 -11.66 -17.99
N LEU A 22 -33.71 -11.58 -17.77
CA LEU A 22 -34.45 -10.31 -17.76
C LEU A 22 -34.06 -9.38 -16.62
N ASN A 23 -33.59 -9.93 -15.49
CA ASN A 23 -33.11 -9.16 -14.34
C ASN A 23 -31.60 -9.23 -14.18
N ALA A 24 -30.83 -9.60 -15.22
CA ALA A 24 -29.38 -9.77 -15.15
C ALA A 24 -28.68 -8.52 -14.62
N SER A 25 -29.11 -7.33 -15.03
CA SER A 25 -28.57 -6.06 -14.54
C SER A 25 -28.77 -5.88 -13.02
N SER A 26 -29.95 -6.26 -12.50
CA SER A 26 -30.26 -6.16 -11.07
C SER A 26 -29.49 -7.22 -10.26
N PHE A 27 -29.29 -8.41 -10.79
CA PHE A 27 -28.47 -9.44 -10.16
C PHE A 27 -27.00 -9.04 -10.15
N ILE A 28 -26.48 -8.48 -11.27
CA ILE A 28 -25.11 -8.01 -11.36
C ILE A 28 -24.89 -6.83 -10.40
N SER A 29 -25.79 -5.85 -10.37
CA SER A 29 -25.66 -4.71 -9.44
C SER A 29 -25.77 -5.14 -7.98
N GLY A 30 -26.64 -6.11 -7.67
CA GLY A 30 -26.72 -6.71 -6.33
C GLY A 30 -25.43 -7.44 -5.94
N ALA A 31 -24.85 -8.21 -6.87
CA ALA A 31 -23.58 -8.89 -6.65
C ALA A 31 -22.42 -7.90 -6.46
N ILE A 32 -22.38 -6.82 -7.23
CA ILE A 32 -21.39 -5.73 -7.07
C ILE A 32 -21.55 -5.07 -5.68
N SER A 33 -22.79 -4.74 -5.28
CA SER A 33 -23.03 -4.13 -3.96
C SER A 33 -22.64 -5.05 -2.81
N LEU A 34 -22.88 -6.36 -2.93
CA LEU A 34 -22.41 -7.35 -1.95
C LEU A 34 -20.87 -7.41 -1.92
N PHE A 35 -20.22 -7.36 -3.09
CA PHE A 35 -18.77 -7.33 -3.17
C PHE A 35 -18.20 -6.06 -2.51
N ASP A 36 -18.83 -4.91 -2.68
CA ASP A 36 -18.41 -3.65 -2.06
C ASP A 36 -18.49 -3.72 -0.52
N VAL A 37 -19.55 -4.30 0.03
CA VAL A 37 -19.67 -4.50 1.48
C VAL A 37 -18.61 -5.48 1.99
N ILE A 38 -18.41 -6.60 1.29
CA ILE A 38 -17.38 -7.59 1.65
C ILE A 38 -15.99 -6.99 1.54
N SER A 39 -15.70 -6.19 0.50
CA SER A 39 -14.41 -5.53 0.33
C SER A 39 -14.11 -4.57 1.49
N THR A 40 -15.09 -3.80 1.96
CA THR A 40 -14.96 -2.91 3.12
C THR A 40 -14.59 -3.69 4.39
N LEU A 41 -15.19 -4.85 4.60
CA LEU A 41 -14.88 -5.74 5.72
C LEU A 41 -13.47 -6.34 5.58
N ILE A 42 -13.09 -6.78 4.36
CA ILE A 42 -11.74 -7.27 4.07
C ILE A 42 -10.69 -6.18 4.34
N TYR A 43 -10.92 -4.96 3.87
CA TYR A 43 -10.02 -3.82 4.13
C TYR A 43 -9.89 -3.55 5.64
N GLY A 44 -10.99 -3.57 6.38
CA GLY A 44 -10.96 -3.46 7.84
C GLY A 44 -10.15 -4.57 8.51
N ALA A 45 -10.28 -5.81 8.06
CA ALA A 45 -9.53 -6.95 8.57
C ALA A 45 -8.03 -6.85 8.25
N VAL A 46 -7.68 -6.44 7.01
CA VAL A 46 -6.29 -6.24 6.57
C VAL A 46 -5.62 -5.12 7.39
N ILE A 47 -6.29 -3.99 7.55
CA ILE A 47 -5.76 -2.87 8.35
C ILE A 47 -5.64 -3.27 9.81
N ALA A 48 -6.63 -3.98 10.38
CA ALA A 48 -6.56 -4.51 11.74
C ALA A 48 -5.35 -5.44 11.91
N PHE A 49 -5.08 -6.27 10.92
CA PHE A 49 -3.95 -7.18 10.95
C PHE A 49 -2.61 -6.42 10.95
N VAL A 50 -2.47 -5.39 10.11
CA VAL A 50 -1.28 -4.52 10.07
C VAL A 50 -1.12 -3.77 11.39
N LEU A 51 -2.18 -3.15 11.91
CA LEU A 51 -2.14 -2.37 13.14
C LEU A 51 -1.97 -3.24 14.41
N ASN A 52 -2.29 -4.53 14.33
CA ASN A 52 -2.08 -5.47 15.43
C ASN A 52 -0.58 -5.61 15.79
N VAL A 53 0.33 -5.45 14.85
CA VAL A 53 1.77 -5.59 15.09
C VAL A 53 2.31 -4.49 16.01
N PRO A 54 2.16 -3.18 15.67
CA PRO A 54 2.56 -2.12 16.59
C PRO A 54 1.76 -2.16 17.89
N MET A 55 0.47 -2.53 17.87
CA MET A 55 -0.37 -2.67 19.05
C MET A 55 0.20 -3.68 20.05
N LYS A 56 0.61 -4.88 19.58
CA LYS A 56 1.25 -5.89 20.45
C LYS A 56 2.51 -5.35 21.12
N LYS A 57 3.32 -4.56 20.41
CA LYS A 57 4.54 -3.94 20.98
C LYS A 57 4.20 -2.91 22.05
N ILE A 58 3.20 -2.08 21.79
CA ILE A 58 2.72 -1.09 22.78
C ILE A 58 2.15 -1.82 24.01
N GLU A 59 1.35 -2.87 23.85
CA GLU A 59 0.86 -3.69 24.95
C GLU A 59 2.00 -4.25 25.79
N GLN A 60 3.06 -4.82 25.16
CA GLN A 60 4.25 -5.32 25.87
C GLN A 60 4.97 -4.21 26.63
N TYR A 61 5.04 -2.99 26.06
CA TYR A 61 5.63 -1.84 26.74
C TYR A 61 4.79 -1.39 27.95
N LEU A 62 3.46 -1.39 27.80
CA LEU A 62 2.54 -1.07 28.91
C LEU A 62 2.60 -2.11 30.04
N VAL A 63 2.94 -3.37 29.74
CA VAL A 63 3.24 -4.38 30.77
C VAL A 63 4.46 -3.97 31.59
N LYS A 64 5.55 -3.52 30.93
CA LYS A 64 6.76 -3.04 31.62
C LYS A 64 6.49 -1.82 32.51
N LEU A 65 5.57 -0.95 32.08
CA LEU A 65 5.11 0.22 32.81
C LEU A 65 4.10 -0.13 33.94
N LYS A 66 3.84 -1.42 34.18
CA LYS A 66 2.91 -1.92 35.22
C LYS A 66 1.47 -1.39 35.10
N VAL A 67 1.03 -1.05 33.88
CA VAL A 67 -0.37 -0.64 33.61
C VAL A 67 -1.30 -1.83 33.91
N LYS A 68 -2.50 -1.56 34.45
CA LYS A 68 -3.51 -2.60 34.73
C LYS A 68 -3.87 -3.39 33.49
N ALA A 69 -4.02 -4.70 33.56
CA ALA A 69 -4.25 -5.59 32.43
C ALA A 69 -5.46 -5.18 31.58
N GLU A 70 -6.55 -4.75 32.24
CA GLU A 70 -7.79 -4.31 31.57
C GLU A 70 -7.62 -3.07 30.69
N LEU A 71 -6.66 -2.18 31.03
CA LEU A 71 -6.43 -0.92 30.33
C LEU A 71 -5.35 -1.01 29.24
N ARG A 72 -4.52 -2.06 29.24
CA ARG A 72 -3.39 -2.18 28.30
C ARG A 72 -3.87 -2.19 26.85
N ARG A 73 -4.87 -2.99 26.55
CA ARG A 73 -5.40 -3.15 25.21
C ARG A 73 -6.14 -1.90 24.71
N PRO A 74 -7.09 -1.31 25.43
CA PRO A 74 -7.73 -0.06 25.03
C PRO A 74 -6.72 1.06 24.79
N ILE A 75 -5.74 1.23 25.68
CA ILE A 75 -4.69 2.26 25.53
C ILE A 75 -3.84 1.98 24.29
N ALA A 76 -3.40 0.75 24.08
CA ALA A 76 -2.61 0.39 22.90
C ALA A 76 -3.38 0.65 21.59
N MET A 77 -4.67 0.32 21.54
CA MET A 77 -5.54 0.61 20.41
C MET A 77 -5.64 2.11 20.15
N VAL A 78 -5.95 2.90 21.16
CA VAL A 78 -6.05 4.37 21.03
C VAL A 78 -4.73 4.96 20.52
N LEU A 79 -3.59 4.53 21.07
CA LEU A 79 -2.28 5.03 20.64
C LEU A 79 -1.96 4.68 19.19
N VAL A 80 -2.27 3.46 18.74
CA VAL A 80 -2.05 3.05 17.35
C VAL A 80 -2.95 3.81 16.39
N PHE A 81 -4.25 3.98 16.71
CA PHE A 81 -5.16 4.77 15.90
C PHE A 81 -4.76 6.25 15.86
N LEU A 82 -4.34 6.81 17.01
CA LEU A 82 -3.84 8.19 17.07
C LEU A 82 -2.60 8.36 16.21
N ALA A 83 -1.65 7.43 16.27
CA ALA A 83 -0.46 7.45 15.43
C ALA A 83 -0.82 7.39 13.94
N LEU A 84 -1.74 6.50 13.55
CA LEU A 84 -2.23 6.40 12.17
C LEU A 84 -2.86 7.72 11.71
N ILE A 85 -3.74 8.30 12.51
CA ILE A 85 -4.41 9.58 12.22
C ILE A 85 -3.38 10.70 12.08
N LEU A 86 -2.39 10.77 12.98
CA LEU A 86 -1.31 11.77 12.89
C LEU A 86 -0.47 11.63 11.62
N ILE A 87 -0.15 10.40 11.20
CA ILE A 87 0.56 10.14 9.95
C ILE A 87 -0.28 10.61 8.75
N VAL A 88 -1.56 10.28 8.73
CA VAL A 88 -2.46 10.70 7.64
C VAL A 88 -2.60 12.23 7.61
N ILE A 89 -2.80 12.88 8.76
CA ILE A 89 -2.86 14.35 8.84
C ILE A 89 -1.55 14.97 8.38
N ALA A 90 -0.40 14.44 8.81
CA ALA A 90 0.90 14.93 8.38
C ALA A 90 1.08 14.83 6.86
N LEU A 91 0.69 13.71 6.25
CA LEU A 91 0.71 13.55 4.80
C LEU A 91 -0.21 14.58 4.12
N LEU A 92 -1.45 14.72 4.58
CA LEU A 92 -2.40 15.65 3.98
C LEU A 92 -1.93 17.12 4.10
N VAL A 93 -1.46 17.53 5.28
CA VAL A 93 -1.04 18.92 5.54
C VAL A 93 0.27 19.26 4.84
N LEU A 94 1.21 18.32 4.73
CA LEU A 94 2.52 18.57 4.11
C LEU A 94 2.48 18.37 2.59
N VAL A 95 1.80 17.34 2.11
CA VAL A 95 1.85 16.93 0.70
C VAL A 95 0.85 17.69 -0.15
N LEU A 96 -0.40 17.86 0.29
CA LEU A 96 -1.43 18.50 -0.54
C LEU A 96 -1.11 19.96 -0.92
N PRO A 97 -0.70 20.86 0.00
CA PRO A 97 -0.32 22.21 -0.37
C PRO A 97 0.87 22.26 -1.32
N THR A 98 1.87 21.39 -1.07
CA THR A 98 3.06 21.30 -1.91
C THR A 98 2.72 20.78 -3.31
N LEU A 99 1.83 19.80 -3.44
CA LEU A 99 1.31 19.35 -4.73
C LEU A 99 0.66 20.49 -5.50
N ALA A 100 -0.23 21.24 -4.86
CA ALA A 100 -0.94 22.36 -5.48
C ALA A 100 0.05 23.44 -5.99
N GLN A 101 1.04 23.81 -5.16
CA GLN A 101 2.10 24.75 -5.53
C GLN A 101 2.97 24.21 -6.67
N THR A 102 3.39 22.95 -6.58
CA THR A 102 4.22 22.30 -7.60
C THR A 102 3.53 22.31 -8.96
N ILE A 103 2.24 21.96 -9.01
CA ILE A 103 1.45 21.97 -10.25
C ILE A 103 1.43 23.37 -10.88
N SER A 104 1.18 24.40 -10.07
CA SER A 104 1.11 25.78 -10.56
C SER A 104 2.47 26.30 -11.06
N GLN A 105 3.57 25.83 -10.50
CA GLN A 105 4.93 26.29 -10.81
C GLN A 105 5.64 25.45 -11.87
N LEU A 106 5.24 24.19 -12.08
CA LEU A 106 5.91 23.27 -13.01
C LEU A 106 6.01 23.84 -14.43
N GLY A 107 4.96 24.47 -14.93
CA GLY A 107 4.95 25.11 -16.25
C GLY A 107 5.96 26.24 -16.37
N THR A 108 6.05 27.10 -15.36
CA THR A 108 6.97 28.25 -15.34
C THR A 108 8.43 27.83 -15.15
N VAL A 109 8.69 26.90 -14.24
CA VAL A 109 10.05 26.38 -14.00
C VAL A 109 10.57 25.64 -15.22
N LEU A 110 9.73 24.81 -15.85
CA LEU A 110 10.09 24.06 -17.05
C LEU A 110 10.41 24.98 -18.21
N SER A 111 9.58 26.01 -18.46
CA SER A 111 9.85 27.01 -19.50
C SER A 111 11.14 27.79 -19.24
N THR A 112 11.45 28.12 -18.00
CA THR A 112 12.68 28.80 -17.59
C THR A 112 13.92 27.93 -17.85
N VAL A 113 13.87 26.66 -17.42
CA VAL A 113 14.98 25.70 -17.62
C VAL A 113 15.20 25.45 -19.12
N LEU A 114 14.14 25.27 -19.89
CA LEU A 114 14.23 25.08 -21.35
C LEU A 114 14.83 26.33 -22.04
N THR A 115 14.45 27.52 -21.59
CA THR A 115 15.03 28.77 -22.11
C THR A 115 16.51 28.89 -21.78
N GLN A 116 16.93 28.51 -20.56
CA GLN A 116 18.34 28.50 -20.15
C GLN A 116 19.16 27.44 -20.92
N LEU A 117 18.62 26.22 -21.04
CA LEU A 117 19.22 25.17 -21.88
C LEU A 117 19.34 25.61 -23.33
N GLY A 118 18.31 26.26 -23.86
CA GLY A 118 18.35 26.83 -25.21
C GLY A 118 19.44 27.88 -25.40
N LYS A 119 19.69 28.73 -24.39
CA LYS A 119 20.80 29.70 -24.42
C LYS A 119 22.18 29.01 -24.32
N LEU A 120 22.32 27.98 -23.51
CA LEU A 120 23.57 27.22 -23.34
C LEU A 120 23.90 26.34 -24.55
N LEU A 121 22.88 25.69 -25.13
CA LEU A 121 23.03 24.78 -26.27
C LEU A 121 22.97 25.51 -27.63
N GLY A 122 22.32 26.66 -27.68
CA GLY A 122 22.26 27.52 -28.91
C GLY A 122 23.61 28.13 -29.32
N SER A 123 24.62 27.98 -28.47
CA SER A 123 26.03 28.29 -28.81
C SER A 123 26.81 27.08 -29.33
N SER A 124 26.22 25.88 -29.37
CA SER A 124 26.84 24.66 -29.88
C SER A 124 26.20 24.23 -31.22
N GLU A 125 27.03 23.95 -32.22
CA GLU A 125 26.64 23.49 -33.56
C GLU A 125 25.79 22.19 -33.61
N PHE A 126 25.59 21.52 -32.43
CA PHE A 126 24.93 20.21 -32.33
C PHE A 126 23.42 20.27 -32.10
N VAL A 127 22.82 21.41 -31.76
CA VAL A 127 21.38 21.49 -31.41
C VAL A 127 20.70 22.55 -32.27
N THR A 128 19.90 22.09 -33.24
CA THR A 128 19.13 22.96 -34.15
C THR A 128 17.96 23.59 -33.37
N LYS A 129 17.63 24.85 -33.69
CA LYS A 129 16.46 25.58 -33.12
C LYS A 129 15.15 24.78 -33.23
N ASP A 130 15.01 23.97 -34.31
CA ASP A 130 13.85 23.13 -34.55
C ASP A 130 13.77 21.93 -33.58
N MET A 131 14.90 21.33 -33.22
CA MET A 131 14.93 20.30 -32.15
C MET A 131 14.51 20.87 -30.78
N LEU A 132 15.01 22.06 -30.45
CA LEU A 132 14.62 22.75 -29.24
C LEU A 132 13.14 23.09 -29.21
N SER A 133 12.57 23.60 -30.31
CA SER A 133 11.15 23.92 -30.40
C SER A 133 10.27 22.67 -30.31
N THR A 134 10.70 21.54 -30.89
CA THR A 134 9.99 20.26 -30.84
C THR A 134 10.03 19.66 -29.42
N ILE A 135 11.18 19.75 -28.74
CA ILE A 135 11.28 19.30 -27.34
C ILE A 135 10.43 20.19 -26.43
N VAL A 136 10.47 21.51 -26.58
CA VAL A 136 9.69 22.48 -25.81
C VAL A 136 8.19 22.26 -26.03
N SER A 137 7.74 22.11 -27.26
CA SER A 137 6.32 21.88 -27.56
C SER A 137 5.84 20.51 -27.09
N GLY A 138 6.68 19.47 -27.20
CA GLY A 138 6.39 18.13 -26.67
C GLY A 138 6.25 18.12 -25.15
N ILE A 139 7.14 18.81 -24.44
CA ILE A 139 7.10 18.93 -22.98
C ILE A 139 5.95 19.82 -22.52
N GLN A 140 5.65 20.92 -23.23
CA GLN A 140 4.48 21.76 -22.92
C GLN A 140 3.16 21.02 -23.15
N GLY A 141 3.06 20.20 -24.19
CA GLY A 141 1.91 19.36 -24.43
C GLY A 141 1.71 18.30 -23.32
N GLN A 142 2.80 17.68 -22.88
CA GLN A 142 2.73 16.71 -21.76
C GLN A 142 2.55 17.37 -20.39
N SER A 143 3.11 18.55 -20.16
CA SER A 143 2.90 19.28 -18.89
C SER A 143 1.44 19.68 -18.72
N SER A 144 0.73 20.06 -19.79
CA SER A 144 -0.71 20.32 -19.74
C SER A 144 -1.50 19.05 -19.42
N SER A 145 -1.12 17.90 -19.97
CA SER A 145 -1.75 16.60 -19.68
C SER A 145 -1.49 16.13 -18.25
N ILE A 146 -0.28 16.30 -17.74
CA ILE A 146 0.07 16.01 -16.35
C ILE A 146 -0.68 16.97 -15.40
N SER A 147 -0.71 18.27 -15.72
CA SER A 147 -1.46 19.25 -14.94
C SER A 147 -2.97 18.95 -14.94
N GLN A 148 -3.54 18.59 -16.10
CA GLN A 148 -4.95 18.18 -16.19
C GLN A 148 -5.24 16.89 -15.43
N ALA A 149 -4.34 15.89 -15.49
CA ALA A 149 -4.47 14.66 -14.71
C ALA A 149 -4.40 14.92 -13.20
N LEU A 150 -3.51 15.80 -12.76
CA LEU A 150 -3.37 16.19 -11.35
C LEU A 150 -4.53 17.09 -10.90
N ILE A 151 -4.96 18.05 -11.73
CA ILE A 151 -6.16 18.85 -11.49
C ILE A 151 -7.41 17.95 -11.49
N GLY A 152 -7.49 16.99 -12.40
CA GLY A 152 -8.52 15.96 -12.42
C GLY A 152 -8.54 15.10 -11.17
N PHE A 153 -7.38 14.72 -10.67
CA PHE A 153 -7.24 14.01 -9.39
C PHE A 153 -7.69 14.89 -8.20
N LEU A 154 -7.20 16.12 -8.13
CA LEU A 154 -7.58 17.07 -7.06
C LEU A 154 -9.05 17.50 -7.17
N SER A 155 -9.57 17.75 -8.37
CA SER A 155 -10.99 18.06 -8.59
C SER A 155 -11.86 16.83 -8.33
N GLY A 156 -11.38 15.62 -8.60
CA GLY A 156 -12.02 14.37 -8.19
C GLY A 156 -12.15 14.26 -6.67
N LEU A 157 -11.16 14.79 -5.94
CA LEU A 157 -11.23 14.87 -4.47
C LEU A 157 -12.22 15.97 -3.97
N THR A 158 -12.46 17.01 -4.77
CA THR A 158 -13.27 18.18 -4.32
C THR A 158 -14.65 18.28 -4.96
N SER A 159 -14.85 17.78 -6.19
CA SER A 159 -16.05 18.03 -6.99
C SER A 159 -17.24 17.10 -6.71
N ASN A 160 -17.04 16.04 -5.93
CA ASN A 160 -18.09 15.07 -5.63
C ASN A 160 -18.44 15.07 -4.14
N ILE A 161 -19.09 16.12 -3.65
CA ILE A 161 -19.56 16.16 -2.24
C ILE A 161 -20.40 14.92 -1.88
N GLY A 162 -21.20 14.42 -2.81
CA GLY A 162 -21.93 13.16 -2.63
C GLY A 162 -21.02 11.94 -2.55
N ASN A 163 -19.96 11.90 -3.36
CA ASN A 163 -18.96 10.83 -3.32
C ASN A 163 -18.00 10.98 -2.12
N ILE A 164 -17.77 12.20 -1.64
CA ILE A 164 -17.03 12.45 -0.39
C ILE A 164 -17.78 11.86 0.79
N PHE A 165 -19.09 12.05 0.88
CA PHE A 165 -19.89 11.49 1.96
C PHE A 165 -19.87 9.95 1.93
N SER A 166 -20.06 9.34 0.77
CA SER A 166 -19.98 7.88 0.62
C SER A 166 -18.56 7.34 0.89
N SER A 167 -17.52 8.06 0.45
CA SER A 167 -16.13 7.72 0.73
C SER A 167 -15.78 7.85 2.21
N LEU A 168 -16.28 8.90 2.88
CA LEU A 168 -16.16 9.08 4.33
C LEU A 168 -16.89 8.00 5.09
N MET A 169 -18.10 7.61 4.63
CA MET A 169 -18.86 6.52 5.24
C MET A 169 -18.13 5.19 5.08
N ASN A 170 -17.57 4.89 3.90
CA ASN A 170 -16.77 3.70 3.68
C ASN A 170 -15.49 3.71 4.54
N ALA A 171 -14.78 4.84 4.61
CA ALA A 171 -13.62 4.99 5.48
C ALA A 171 -13.98 4.81 6.96
N PHE A 172 -15.10 5.38 7.40
CA PHE A 172 -15.62 5.19 8.75
C PHE A 172 -15.93 3.71 9.02
N LEU A 173 -16.62 3.02 8.11
CA LEU A 173 -16.91 1.59 8.23
C LEU A 173 -15.63 0.75 8.29
N ILE A 174 -14.62 1.06 7.46
CA ILE A 174 -13.33 0.39 7.50
C ILE A 174 -12.67 0.59 8.88
N ILE A 175 -12.69 1.80 9.44
CA ILE A 175 -12.17 2.08 10.78
C ILE A 175 -12.93 1.30 11.85
N VAL A 176 -14.27 1.29 11.77
CA VAL A 176 -15.11 0.53 12.71
C VAL A 176 -14.81 -0.96 12.62
N PHE A 177 -14.74 -1.54 11.43
CA PHE A 177 -14.36 -2.95 11.27
C PHE A 177 -12.96 -3.23 11.76
N THR A 178 -12.00 -2.35 11.48
CA THR A 178 -10.63 -2.45 12.02
C THR A 178 -10.64 -2.52 13.54
N PHE A 179 -11.38 -1.62 14.17
CA PHE A 179 -11.52 -1.60 15.63
C PHE A 179 -12.17 -2.88 16.17
N LEU A 180 -13.25 -3.34 15.55
CA LEU A 180 -13.97 -4.57 15.94
C LEU A 180 -13.07 -5.81 15.77
N PHE A 181 -12.34 -5.94 14.68
CA PHE A 181 -11.38 -7.02 14.46
C PHE A 181 -10.27 -7.01 15.51
N LEU A 182 -9.64 -5.86 15.76
CA LEU A 182 -8.61 -5.71 16.78
C LEU A 182 -9.16 -6.03 18.20
N SER A 183 -10.38 -5.60 18.49
CA SER A 183 -11.03 -5.84 19.78
C SER A 183 -11.38 -7.31 20.00
N SER A 184 -11.81 -8.02 18.93
CA SER A 184 -12.39 -9.36 19.01
C SER A 184 -11.46 -10.45 18.46
N LYS A 185 -10.19 -10.16 18.17
CA LYS A 185 -9.27 -11.09 17.46
C LYS A 185 -9.15 -12.45 18.12
N GLU A 186 -9.06 -12.51 19.48
CA GLU A 186 -8.95 -13.77 20.23
C GLU A 186 -10.25 -14.57 20.17
N HIS A 187 -11.38 -13.89 20.28
CA HIS A 187 -12.69 -14.53 20.17
C HIS A 187 -12.91 -15.11 18.76
N LEU A 188 -12.58 -14.35 17.73
CA LEU A 188 -12.63 -14.79 16.33
C LEU A 188 -11.71 -15.98 16.05
N ALA A 189 -10.47 -15.93 16.56
CA ALA A 189 -9.52 -17.04 16.45
C ALA A 189 -10.01 -18.31 17.15
N ALA A 190 -10.56 -18.18 18.37
CA ALA A 190 -11.14 -19.29 19.11
C ALA A 190 -12.37 -19.88 18.38
N MET A 191 -13.26 -19.03 17.86
CA MET A 191 -14.43 -19.45 17.10
C MET A 191 -14.03 -20.19 15.82
N THR A 192 -13.08 -19.64 15.06
CA THR A 192 -12.55 -20.27 13.83
C THR A 192 -11.93 -21.62 14.14
N SER A 193 -11.06 -21.70 15.17
CA SER A 193 -10.46 -22.96 15.61
C SER A 193 -11.52 -24.00 15.99
N ARG A 194 -12.60 -23.59 16.68
CA ARG A 194 -13.71 -24.45 17.07
C ARG A 194 -14.48 -24.99 15.85
N LEU A 195 -14.77 -24.11 14.88
CA LEU A 195 -15.41 -24.50 13.61
C LEU A 195 -14.55 -25.52 12.84
N LEU A 196 -13.25 -25.25 12.69
CA LEU A 196 -12.34 -26.16 12.01
C LEU A 196 -12.35 -27.56 12.65
N LYS A 197 -12.31 -27.62 14.00
CA LYS A 197 -12.34 -28.90 14.73
C LYS A 197 -13.65 -29.68 14.58
N VAL A 198 -14.79 -29.00 14.37
CA VAL A 198 -16.10 -29.65 14.19
C VAL A 198 -16.30 -30.16 12.78
N PHE A 199 -15.88 -29.39 11.78
CA PHE A 199 -16.19 -29.71 10.38
C PHE A 199 -15.08 -30.47 9.64
N LEU A 200 -13.84 -30.49 10.15
CA LEU A 200 -12.69 -31.08 9.47
C LEU A 200 -12.06 -32.24 10.25
N PRO A 201 -11.52 -33.24 9.56
CA PRO A 201 -10.74 -34.31 10.18
C PRO A 201 -9.51 -33.76 10.94
N GLU A 202 -9.15 -34.39 12.05
CA GLU A 202 -8.07 -33.95 12.93
C GLU A 202 -6.74 -33.70 12.17
N LYS A 203 -6.37 -34.60 11.24
CA LYS A 203 -5.16 -34.45 10.41
C LYS A 203 -5.14 -33.13 9.59
N VAL A 204 -6.31 -32.70 9.10
CA VAL A 204 -6.47 -31.46 8.35
C VAL A 204 -6.40 -30.26 9.28
N VAL A 205 -7.02 -30.34 10.46
CA VAL A 205 -6.98 -29.29 11.49
C VAL A 205 -5.54 -29.02 11.92
N ILE A 206 -4.76 -30.06 12.20
CA ILE A 206 -3.34 -29.93 12.58
C ILE A 206 -2.56 -29.19 11.48
N LYS A 207 -2.71 -29.59 10.20
CA LYS A 207 -2.03 -28.93 9.07
C LYS A 207 -2.46 -27.46 8.91
N LEU A 208 -3.74 -27.18 8.97
CA LEU A 208 -4.26 -25.81 8.86
C LEU A 208 -3.79 -24.92 10.02
N THR A 209 -3.76 -25.45 11.23
CA THR A 209 -3.25 -24.73 12.39
C THR A 209 -1.75 -24.42 12.25
N TYR A 210 -0.97 -25.37 11.75
CA TYR A 210 0.45 -25.15 11.45
C TYR A 210 0.65 -24.06 10.39
N ILE A 211 -0.06 -24.15 9.26
CA ILE A 211 -0.01 -23.13 8.19
C ILE A 211 -0.40 -21.74 8.75
N GLY A 212 -1.45 -21.69 9.57
CA GLY A 212 -1.90 -20.45 10.22
C GLY A 212 -0.82 -19.86 11.16
N GLN A 213 -0.13 -20.69 11.93
CA GLN A 213 0.98 -20.24 12.79
C GLN A 213 2.14 -19.68 11.97
N VAL A 214 2.58 -20.43 10.93
CA VAL A 214 3.64 -19.97 10.00
C VAL A 214 3.24 -18.65 9.34
N ALA A 215 1.98 -18.51 8.92
CA ALA A 215 1.47 -17.27 8.36
C ALA A 215 1.55 -16.11 9.37
N LEU A 216 1.02 -16.29 10.56
CA LEU A 216 1.04 -15.25 11.61
C LEU A 216 2.46 -14.81 11.96
N GLU A 217 3.39 -15.76 12.13
CA GLU A 217 4.79 -15.45 12.40
C GLU A 217 5.44 -14.67 11.27
N THR A 218 5.27 -15.13 10.02
CA THR A 218 5.85 -14.50 8.84
C THR A 218 5.32 -13.08 8.64
N TYR A 219 4.01 -12.88 8.82
CA TYR A 219 3.41 -11.56 8.75
C TYR A 219 3.85 -10.63 9.88
N ASP A 220 3.86 -11.10 11.13
CA ASP A 220 4.32 -10.29 12.28
C ASP A 220 5.78 -9.84 12.08
N GLN A 221 6.65 -10.73 11.60
CA GLN A 221 8.04 -10.42 11.29
C GLN A 221 8.17 -9.42 10.14
N PHE A 222 7.46 -9.66 9.03
CA PHE A 222 7.46 -8.77 7.87
C PHE A 222 7.01 -7.36 8.23
N LEU A 223 5.82 -7.24 8.81
CA LEU A 223 5.25 -5.94 9.14
C LEU A 223 6.10 -5.18 10.18
N MET A 224 6.67 -5.89 11.15
CA MET A 224 7.57 -5.26 12.13
C MET A 224 8.84 -4.75 11.47
N SER A 225 9.46 -5.55 10.59
CA SER A 225 10.64 -5.15 9.84
C SER A 225 10.34 -3.93 8.95
N GLN A 226 9.20 -3.94 8.29
CA GLN A 226 8.76 -2.87 7.41
C GLN A 226 8.48 -1.56 8.18
N LEU A 227 7.89 -1.65 9.40
CA LEU A 227 7.72 -0.49 10.26
C LEU A 227 9.06 0.12 10.69
N ILE A 228 10.04 -0.72 11.05
CA ILE A 228 11.38 -0.26 11.44
C ILE A 228 12.07 0.40 10.24
N GLU A 229 12.02 -0.24 9.07
CA GLU A 229 12.58 0.28 7.82
C GLU A 229 11.96 1.63 7.45
N ALA A 230 10.62 1.75 7.52
CA ALA A 230 9.89 2.98 7.24
C ALA A 230 10.40 4.17 8.10
N VAL A 231 10.62 3.92 9.39
CA VAL A 231 11.14 4.95 10.29
C VAL A 231 12.59 5.29 9.95
N ILE A 232 13.43 4.29 9.71
CA ILE A 232 14.85 4.49 9.41
C ILE A 232 15.01 5.29 8.11
N ILE A 233 14.38 4.85 7.02
CA ILE A 233 14.50 5.53 5.72
C ILE A 233 13.91 6.94 5.77
N GLY A 234 12.78 7.12 6.44
CA GLY A 234 12.16 8.42 6.64
C GLY A 234 13.07 9.40 7.38
N VAL A 235 13.68 8.97 8.47
CA VAL A 235 14.63 9.77 9.25
C VAL A 235 15.90 10.04 8.45
N MET A 236 16.48 9.06 7.77
CA MET A 236 17.69 9.23 6.97
C MET A 236 17.50 10.27 5.87
N ILE A 237 16.37 10.24 5.16
CA ILE A 237 16.07 11.21 4.11
C ILE A 237 15.81 12.59 4.73
N ALA A 238 14.98 12.68 5.77
CA ALA A 238 14.69 13.95 6.43
C ALA A 238 15.96 14.63 6.97
N VAL A 239 16.81 13.88 7.66
CA VAL A 239 18.09 14.39 8.20
C VAL A 239 19.07 14.68 7.07
N GLY A 240 19.27 13.75 6.13
CA GLY A 240 20.20 13.94 5.02
C GLY A 240 19.87 15.19 4.21
N TYR A 241 18.61 15.37 3.82
CA TYR A 241 18.18 16.55 3.07
C TYR A 241 18.33 17.84 3.90
N SER A 242 18.01 17.79 5.19
CA SER A 242 18.16 18.95 6.08
C SER A 242 19.62 19.37 6.24
N VAL A 243 20.55 18.43 6.38
CA VAL A 243 22.00 18.70 6.51
C VAL A 243 22.56 19.36 5.24
N PHE A 244 22.10 18.95 4.06
CA PHE A 244 22.53 19.54 2.79
C PHE A 244 21.69 20.76 2.36
N GLY A 245 20.79 21.26 3.21
CA GLY A 245 19.93 22.40 2.91
C GLY A 245 18.96 22.17 1.76
N ILE A 246 18.61 20.92 1.47
CA ILE A 246 17.65 20.55 0.42
C ILE A 246 16.23 20.80 0.95
N PRO A 247 15.38 21.56 0.21
CA PRO A 247 14.01 21.86 0.65
C PRO A 247 13.16 20.58 0.69
N TYR A 248 12.08 20.63 1.43
CA TYR A 248 11.10 19.53 1.58
C TYR A 248 11.67 18.24 2.19
N GLY A 249 12.82 18.29 2.90
CA GLY A 249 13.48 17.08 3.43
C GLY A 249 12.59 16.26 4.38
N VAL A 250 11.93 16.93 5.33
CA VAL A 250 11.00 16.25 6.27
C VAL A 250 9.81 15.65 5.54
N MET A 251 9.23 16.39 4.59
CA MET A 251 8.10 15.92 3.79
C MET A 251 8.49 14.68 2.95
N THR A 252 9.62 14.77 2.22
CA THR A 252 10.13 13.66 1.41
C THR A 252 10.46 12.45 2.28
N GLY A 253 11.01 12.67 3.48
CA GLY A 253 11.28 11.61 4.46
C GLY A 253 10.02 10.91 4.94
N ILE A 254 8.99 11.65 5.35
CA ILE A 254 7.70 11.06 5.75
C ILE A 254 7.08 10.30 4.59
N PHE A 255 7.09 10.89 3.39
CA PHE A 255 6.53 10.27 2.20
C PHE A 255 7.27 8.98 1.82
N ALA A 256 8.60 8.99 1.86
CA ALA A 256 9.42 7.80 1.60
C ALA A 256 9.19 6.71 2.66
N GLY A 257 9.12 7.08 3.93
CA GLY A 257 8.84 6.14 5.01
C GLY A 257 7.48 5.47 4.86
N VAL A 258 6.43 6.21 4.51
CA VAL A 258 5.11 5.64 4.27
C VAL A 258 5.08 4.76 3.02
N LEU A 259 5.71 5.20 1.93
CA LEU A 259 5.74 4.42 0.70
C LEU A 259 6.66 3.20 0.78
N SER A 260 7.63 3.15 1.69
CA SER A 260 8.54 2.01 1.86
C SER A 260 7.79 0.71 2.20
N PHE A 261 6.55 0.79 2.70
CA PHE A 261 5.69 -0.38 2.85
C PHE A 261 5.43 -1.14 1.53
N ILE A 262 5.67 -0.48 0.38
CA ILE A 262 5.65 -1.12 -0.93
C ILE A 262 7.09 -1.36 -1.36
N PRO A 263 7.63 -2.58 -1.20
CA PRO A 263 9.01 -2.85 -1.49
C PRO A 263 9.40 -2.46 -2.92
N TYR A 264 10.56 -1.87 -3.10
CA TYR A 264 11.16 -1.37 -4.34
C TYR A 264 10.38 -0.23 -5.02
N VAL A 265 9.07 -0.34 -5.18
CA VAL A 265 8.23 0.63 -5.89
C VAL A 265 8.05 1.90 -5.07
N GLY A 266 7.84 1.76 -3.77
CA GLY A 266 7.62 2.88 -2.85
C GLY A 266 8.77 3.88 -2.81
N PRO A 267 10.00 3.43 -2.54
CA PRO A 267 11.18 4.30 -2.57
C PRO A 267 11.39 5.00 -3.92
N MET A 268 11.14 4.30 -5.05
CA MET A 268 11.22 4.92 -6.38
C MET A 268 10.21 6.06 -6.55
N ILE A 269 8.96 5.84 -6.18
CA ILE A 269 7.92 6.88 -6.25
C ILE A 269 8.30 8.06 -5.33
N ALA A 270 8.76 7.79 -4.11
CA ALA A 270 9.16 8.83 -3.17
C ALA A 270 10.34 9.68 -3.70
N CYS A 271 11.32 9.03 -4.34
CA CYS A 271 12.45 9.70 -4.99
C CYS A 271 11.98 10.65 -6.09
N VAL A 272 11.17 10.15 -7.02
CA VAL A 272 10.69 10.93 -8.17
C VAL A 272 9.80 12.09 -7.71
N VAL A 273 8.83 11.82 -6.86
CA VAL A 273 7.90 12.85 -6.35
C VAL A 273 8.64 13.90 -5.53
N GLY A 274 9.55 13.48 -4.64
CA GLY A 274 10.39 14.39 -3.87
C GLY A 274 11.25 15.29 -4.78
N ALA A 275 11.90 14.69 -5.79
CA ALA A 275 12.69 15.44 -6.75
C ALA A 275 11.87 16.45 -7.56
N ILE A 276 10.64 16.10 -7.97
CA ILE A 276 9.71 17.01 -8.65
C ILE A 276 9.38 18.21 -7.75
N PHE A 277 9.08 18.00 -6.48
CA PHE A 277 8.82 19.10 -5.56
C PHE A 277 10.03 20.03 -5.39
N ILE A 278 11.22 19.44 -5.22
CA ILE A 278 12.45 20.20 -5.07
C ILE A 278 12.79 20.96 -6.34
N PHE A 279 12.53 20.37 -7.53
CA PHE A 279 12.76 20.99 -8.82
C PHE A 279 12.02 22.32 -9.00
N THR A 280 10.81 22.45 -8.43
CA THR A 280 10.06 23.73 -8.50
C THR A 280 10.71 24.84 -7.71
N VAL A 281 11.58 24.53 -6.73
CA VAL A 281 12.34 25.51 -5.97
C VAL A 281 13.69 25.77 -6.61
N SER A 282 14.42 24.70 -6.95
CA SER A 282 15.75 24.79 -7.55
C SER A 282 16.11 23.53 -8.32
N PRO A 283 16.33 23.61 -9.63
CA PRO A 283 16.76 22.47 -10.45
C PRO A 283 18.07 21.84 -9.97
N THR A 284 19.02 22.68 -9.48
CA THR A 284 20.30 22.19 -8.96
C THR A 284 20.12 21.37 -7.68
N GLN A 285 19.26 21.84 -6.79
CA GLN A 285 18.96 21.10 -5.56
C GLN A 285 18.16 19.83 -5.84
N ALA A 286 17.33 19.80 -6.88
CA ALA A 286 16.66 18.58 -7.32
C ALA A 286 17.66 17.52 -7.79
N LEU A 287 18.68 17.90 -8.55
CA LEU A 287 19.74 16.98 -8.96
C LEU A 287 20.52 16.46 -7.75
N LEU A 288 20.89 17.37 -6.82
CA LEU A 288 21.56 16.99 -5.57
C LEU A 288 20.69 16.04 -4.74
N SER A 289 19.38 16.27 -4.68
CA SER A 289 18.43 15.42 -3.96
C SER A 289 18.38 14.01 -4.54
N LEU A 290 18.38 13.86 -5.86
CA LEU A 290 18.43 12.56 -6.53
C LEU A 290 19.72 11.80 -6.20
N LEU A 291 20.88 12.49 -6.25
CA LEU A 291 22.17 11.90 -5.91
C LEU A 291 22.21 11.45 -4.45
N LEU A 292 21.80 12.32 -3.53
CA LEU A 292 21.78 12.00 -2.11
C LEU A 292 20.78 10.88 -1.79
N TYR A 293 19.61 10.87 -2.46
CA TYR A 293 18.64 9.80 -2.34
C TYR A 293 19.25 8.46 -2.73
N GLN A 294 19.97 8.40 -3.85
CA GLN A 294 20.65 7.18 -4.29
C GLN A 294 21.71 6.70 -3.30
N VAL A 295 22.48 7.63 -2.71
CA VAL A 295 23.44 7.28 -1.66
C VAL A 295 22.74 6.69 -0.45
N ILE A 296 21.63 7.30 -0.02
CA ILE A 296 20.82 6.79 1.10
C ILE A 296 20.26 5.41 0.75
N GLN A 297 19.75 5.20 -0.47
CA GLN A 297 19.25 3.91 -0.94
C GLN A 297 20.35 2.82 -0.99
N LEU A 298 21.58 3.18 -1.38
CA LEU A 298 22.71 2.27 -1.34
C LEU A 298 23.06 1.85 0.10
N ILE A 299 23.05 2.80 1.04
CA ILE A 299 23.25 2.50 2.47
C ILE A 299 22.13 1.63 3.00
N GLU A 300 20.88 1.98 2.70
CA GLU A 300 19.70 1.22 3.08
C GLU A 300 19.77 -0.21 2.55
N GLY A 301 19.90 -0.39 1.24
CA GLY A 301 19.86 -1.69 0.57
C GLY A 301 21.03 -2.63 0.93
N ASN A 302 22.22 -2.09 1.20
CA ASN A 302 23.40 -2.91 1.49
C ASN A 302 23.69 -3.09 2.99
N LEU A 303 23.29 -2.13 3.83
CA LEU A 303 23.64 -2.18 5.26
C LEU A 303 22.40 -2.38 6.15
N ILE A 304 21.28 -1.70 5.86
CA ILE A 304 20.12 -1.65 6.73
C ILE A 304 19.15 -2.78 6.38
N TYR A 305 18.74 -2.88 5.12
CA TYR A 305 17.76 -3.87 4.66
C TYR A 305 18.15 -5.31 5.01
N PRO A 306 19.40 -5.78 4.80
CA PRO A 306 19.78 -7.15 5.15
C PRO A 306 19.71 -7.42 6.66
N ARG A 307 19.94 -6.40 7.49
CA ARG A 307 19.91 -6.54 8.96
C ARG A 307 18.51 -6.44 9.56
N VAL A 308 17.63 -5.65 8.95
CA VAL A 308 16.28 -5.36 9.46
C VAL A 308 15.24 -6.29 8.84
N VAL A 309 15.25 -6.45 7.53
CA VAL A 309 14.25 -7.19 6.75
C VAL A 309 14.78 -8.52 6.22
N GLY A 310 16.00 -8.55 5.71
CA GLY A 310 16.54 -9.69 4.96
C GLY A 310 16.62 -11.01 5.73
N GLN A 311 16.82 -10.97 7.05
CA GLN A 311 16.82 -12.16 7.91
C GLN A 311 15.40 -12.63 8.27
N SER A 312 14.40 -11.77 8.15
CA SER A 312 13.05 -12.01 8.63
C SER A 312 12.20 -12.82 7.65
N ILE A 313 12.43 -12.69 6.34
CA ILE A 313 11.50 -13.24 5.34
C ILE A 313 12.18 -14.26 4.41
N GLY A 314 13.46 -14.06 4.08
CA GLY A 314 14.23 -14.93 3.17
C GLY A 314 13.62 -15.09 1.76
N LEU A 315 12.74 -14.16 1.35
CA LEU A 315 12.07 -14.19 0.06
C LEU A 315 12.96 -13.53 -1.01
N PRO A 316 13.31 -14.22 -2.10
CA PRO A 316 14.04 -13.60 -3.21
C PRO A 316 13.29 -12.40 -3.81
N ALA A 317 14.04 -11.37 -4.23
CA ALA A 317 13.49 -10.11 -4.74
C ALA A 317 12.48 -10.28 -5.88
N ILE A 318 12.68 -11.26 -6.76
CA ILE A 318 11.76 -11.54 -7.87
C ILE A 318 10.36 -11.94 -7.38
N PHE A 319 10.26 -12.72 -6.30
CA PHE A 319 8.97 -13.09 -5.72
C PHE A 319 8.32 -11.91 -4.98
N THR A 320 9.11 -11.01 -4.39
CA THR A 320 8.61 -9.78 -3.78
C THR A 320 7.98 -8.86 -4.84
N LEU A 321 8.65 -8.66 -5.98
CA LEU A 321 8.11 -7.89 -7.10
C LEU A 321 6.87 -8.54 -7.72
N ALA A 322 6.89 -9.86 -7.90
CA ALA A 322 5.73 -10.61 -8.40
C ALA A 322 4.54 -10.48 -7.45
N ALA A 323 4.76 -10.61 -6.14
CA ALA A 323 3.75 -10.45 -5.12
C ALA A 323 3.13 -9.04 -5.13
N ALA A 324 3.98 -7.99 -5.16
CA ALA A 324 3.52 -6.62 -5.25
C ALA A 324 2.72 -6.35 -6.54
N SER A 325 3.18 -6.88 -7.67
CA SER A 325 2.50 -6.74 -8.97
C SER A 325 1.13 -7.42 -8.98
N ILE A 326 1.05 -8.67 -8.53
CA ILE A 326 -0.21 -9.43 -8.46
C ILE A 326 -1.15 -8.78 -7.45
N GLY A 327 -0.66 -8.49 -6.25
CA GLY A 327 -1.45 -7.85 -5.21
C GLY A 327 -1.98 -6.49 -5.63
N GLY A 328 -1.14 -5.70 -6.31
CA GLY A 328 -1.50 -4.39 -6.84
C GLY A 328 -2.65 -4.44 -7.86
N ASN A 329 -2.62 -5.42 -8.75
CA ASN A 329 -3.68 -5.62 -9.73
C ASN A 329 -5.01 -6.09 -9.11
N LEU A 330 -4.95 -6.89 -8.05
CA LEU A 330 -6.15 -7.46 -7.41
C LEU A 330 -6.80 -6.51 -6.41
N PHE A 331 -6.01 -5.85 -5.57
CA PHE A 331 -6.49 -5.07 -4.41
C PHE A 331 -5.82 -3.70 -4.26
N GLY A 332 -5.16 -3.20 -5.31
CA GLY A 332 -4.49 -1.90 -5.28
C GLY A 332 -3.36 -1.83 -4.27
N LEU A 333 -3.19 -0.67 -3.64
CA LEU A 333 -2.10 -0.38 -2.70
C LEU A 333 -2.03 -1.37 -1.51
N LEU A 334 -3.19 -1.70 -0.93
CA LEU A 334 -3.26 -2.67 0.17
C LEU A 334 -2.86 -4.08 -0.29
N GLY A 335 -3.21 -4.44 -1.53
CA GLY A 335 -2.77 -5.70 -2.12
C GLY A 335 -1.26 -5.79 -2.27
N MET A 336 -0.58 -4.73 -2.70
CA MET A 336 0.89 -4.70 -2.81
C MET A 336 1.56 -5.00 -1.48
N ILE A 337 1.06 -4.43 -0.39
CA ILE A 337 1.59 -4.63 0.96
C ILE A 337 1.28 -6.04 1.47
N PHE A 338 0.03 -6.50 1.28
CA PHE A 338 -0.46 -7.74 1.88
C PHE A 338 0.03 -9.00 1.16
N PHE A 339 0.21 -8.96 -0.16
CA PHE A 339 0.62 -10.14 -0.94
C PHE A 339 2.10 -10.49 -0.77
N THR A 340 2.97 -9.55 -0.44
CA THR A 340 4.39 -9.84 -0.18
C THR A 340 4.58 -10.89 0.91
N PRO A 341 3.99 -10.77 2.11
CA PRO A 341 4.08 -11.81 3.11
C PRO A 341 3.30 -13.09 2.74
N VAL A 342 2.23 -13.03 1.93
CA VAL A 342 1.58 -14.24 1.40
C VAL A 342 2.58 -15.09 0.62
N PHE A 343 3.32 -14.46 -0.29
CA PHE A 343 4.36 -15.15 -1.06
C PHE A 343 5.48 -15.67 -0.17
N ALA A 344 5.85 -14.94 0.88
CA ALA A 344 6.84 -15.39 1.86
C ALA A 344 6.38 -16.65 2.63
N VAL A 345 5.10 -16.70 3.03
CA VAL A 345 4.51 -17.89 3.65
C VAL A 345 4.54 -19.09 2.70
N ILE A 346 4.09 -18.90 1.46
CA ILE A 346 4.11 -19.96 0.45
C ILE A 346 5.54 -20.45 0.21
N TYR A 347 6.48 -19.55 0.04
CA TYR A 347 7.90 -19.85 -0.17
C TYR A 347 8.48 -20.64 1.01
N ARG A 348 8.21 -20.22 2.26
CA ARG A 348 8.65 -20.91 3.47
C ARG A 348 8.08 -22.32 3.55
N LEU A 349 6.77 -22.50 3.33
CA LEU A 349 6.13 -23.82 3.37
C LEU A 349 6.66 -24.75 2.28
N VAL A 350 6.88 -24.26 1.06
CA VAL A 350 7.46 -25.03 -0.04
C VAL A 350 8.89 -25.44 0.29
N LYS A 351 9.71 -24.52 0.80
CA LYS A 351 11.08 -24.79 1.22
C LYS A 351 11.15 -25.86 2.31
N GLU A 352 10.32 -25.76 3.34
CA GLU A 352 10.23 -26.76 4.42
C GLU A 352 9.83 -28.12 3.89
N PHE A 353 8.86 -28.17 2.95
CA PHE A 353 8.44 -29.41 2.31
C PHE A 353 9.56 -30.07 1.48
N VAL A 354 10.31 -29.28 0.70
CA VAL A 354 11.42 -29.77 -0.13
C VAL A 354 12.52 -30.36 0.76
N VAL A 355 12.97 -29.60 1.78
CA VAL A 355 14.01 -30.05 2.71
C VAL A 355 13.58 -31.31 3.48
N ALA A 356 12.32 -31.38 3.91
CA ALA A 356 11.79 -32.56 4.58
C ALA A 356 11.80 -33.81 3.67
N LYS A 357 11.65 -33.63 2.36
CA LYS A 357 11.64 -34.72 1.39
C LYS A 357 13.07 -35.14 0.99
N GLU A 358 14.00 -34.20 0.88
CA GLU A 358 15.40 -34.45 0.64
C GLU A 358 16.01 -35.32 1.77
N ASN A 359 15.73 -34.95 3.04
CA ASN A 359 16.17 -35.71 4.22
C ASN A 359 15.53 -37.11 4.37
N GLN A 360 14.54 -37.46 3.55
CA GLN A 360 13.95 -38.81 3.52
C GLN A 360 14.56 -39.70 2.42
N VAL A 361 15.34 -39.11 1.53
CA VAL A 361 15.96 -39.81 0.39
C VAL A 361 17.41 -40.18 0.68
N ASP A 362 18.04 -39.48 1.64
CA ASP A 362 19.36 -39.85 2.24
C ASP A 362 19.15 -40.83 3.42
#